data_815d1c6b2480693e244c75c7f0842289
#
_entry.id   815d1c6b2480693e244c75c7f0842289
#
_cell.length_a   1.000
_cell.length_b   1.000
_cell.length_c   1.000
_cell.angle_alpha   90.00
_cell.angle_beta   90.00
_cell.angle_gamma   90.00
#
_symmetry.space_group_name_H-M   'P 1'
#
loop_
_entity.id
_entity.type
_entity.pdbx_description
1 polymer ?
#
loop_
_entity_poly.entity_id
_entity_poly.type
_entity_poly.pdbx_seq_one_letter_code
_entity_poly.pdbx_strand_id
1 'polypeptide(L)'
;MKLSTVIAVTFVLAIAVARAETDEVSAAAENSTRSWLSLTDKGQYEQSWTDAASLFQAAISTADWVRSLSAVRSPLGHLKSRELASATFARTLPGAPDGEYVVFHFSTSFENKASAIETVTVMKDEDNKWRVAGYYIK
;
A
#
# COMPACT_ATOMS: atom_id res chain seq x y z
N MET A 1 24.95 42.86 -13.77
CA MET A 1 25.50 41.52 -13.93
C MET A 1 25.43 40.70 -12.64
N LYS A 2 24.39 40.85 -11.80
CA LYS A 2 24.25 40.14 -10.51
C LYS A 2 22.85 39.55 -10.26
N LEU A 3 22.07 39.25 -11.31
CA LEU A 3 20.70 38.71 -11.15
C LEU A 3 20.53 37.21 -11.49
N SER A 4 21.60 36.55 -11.95
CA SER A 4 21.45 35.16 -12.44
C SER A 4 21.68 34.07 -11.39
N THR A 5 22.19 34.41 -10.21
CA THR A 5 22.59 33.38 -9.23
C THR A 5 21.52 33.06 -8.19
N VAL A 6 20.52 33.93 -8.03
CA VAL A 6 19.48 33.75 -6.99
C VAL A 6 18.37 32.79 -7.44
N ILE A 7 18.11 32.70 -8.75
CA ILE A 7 17.01 31.86 -9.28
C ILE A 7 17.35 30.36 -9.23
N ALA A 8 18.62 29.99 -9.39
CA ALA A 8 19.06 28.59 -9.38
C ALA A 8 18.97 27.96 -7.97
N VAL A 9 19.23 28.71 -6.93
CA VAL A 9 19.21 28.22 -5.53
C VAL A 9 17.77 27.96 -5.07
N THR A 10 16.82 28.79 -5.46
CA THR A 10 15.42 28.66 -5.07
C THR A 10 14.76 27.44 -5.71
N PHE A 11 15.14 27.13 -6.95
CA PHE A 11 14.58 25.97 -7.68
C PHE A 11 15.10 24.64 -7.11
N VAL A 12 16.38 24.56 -6.76
CA VAL A 12 16.97 23.36 -6.15
C VAL A 12 16.38 23.08 -4.78
N LEU A 13 16.13 24.10 -3.97
CA LEU A 13 15.53 23.95 -2.65
C LEU A 13 14.07 23.44 -2.75
N ALA A 14 13.28 23.96 -3.67
CA ALA A 14 11.91 23.54 -3.90
C ALA A 14 11.81 22.07 -4.32
N ILE A 15 12.72 21.59 -5.16
CA ILE A 15 12.79 20.18 -5.57
C ILE A 15 13.16 19.27 -4.39
N ALA A 16 14.09 19.70 -3.56
CA ALA A 16 14.52 18.92 -2.39
C ALA A 16 13.39 18.77 -1.36
N VAL A 17 12.63 19.83 -1.10
CA VAL A 17 11.47 19.79 -0.20
C VAL A 17 10.37 18.89 -0.76
N ALA A 18 10.03 19.00 -2.03
CA ALA A 18 9.01 18.17 -2.67
C ALA A 18 9.39 16.68 -2.65
N ARG A 19 10.67 16.32 -2.83
CA ARG A 19 11.16 14.94 -2.69
C ARG A 19 11.03 14.43 -1.26
N ALA A 20 11.43 15.22 -0.27
CA ALA A 20 11.34 14.83 1.13
C ALA A 20 9.87 14.55 1.56
N GLU A 21 8.92 15.39 1.13
CA GLU A 21 7.50 15.18 1.38
C GLU A 21 6.97 13.90 0.72
N THR A 22 7.36 13.63 -0.53
CA THR A 22 6.95 12.42 -1.25
C THR A 22 7.53 11.16 -0.59
N ASP A 23 8.78 11.20 -0.17
CA ASP A 23 9.44 10.09 0.53
C ASP A 23 8.78 9.82 1.89
N GLU A 24 8.42 10.86 2.64
CA GLU A 24 7.73 10.73 3.92
C GLU A 24 6.32 10.14 3.77
N VAL A 25 5.56 10.61 2.79
CA VAL A 25 4.23 10.07 2.48
C VAL A 25 4.31 8.60 2.05
N SER A 26 5.29 8.26 1.22
CA SER A 26 5.53 6.89 0.78
C SER A 26 5.91 5.98 1.95
N ALA A 27 6.73 6.46 2.88
CA ALA A 27 7.10 5.71 4.08
C ALA A 27 5.90 5.46 5.00
N ALA A 28 5.03 6.44 5.21
CA ALA A 28 3.82 6.29 6.01
C ALA A 28 2.85 5.28 5.38
N ALA A 29 2.66 5.34 4.07
CA ALA A 29 1.85 4.39 3.32
C ALA A 29 2.43 2.97 3.38
N GLU A 30 3.74 2.81 3.24
CA GLU A 30 4.40 1.51 3.34
C GLU A 30 4.29 0.91 4.75
N ASN A 31 4.47 1.70 5.79
CA ASN A 31 4.33 1.25 7.17
C ASN A 31 2.91 0.72 7.45
N SER A 32 1.88 1.42 6.99
CA SER A 32 0.50 0.97 7.08
C SER A 32 0.28 -0.35 6.33
N THR A 33 0.85 -0.46 5.13
CA THR A 33 0.77 -1.68 4.32
C THR A 33 1.41 -2.87 5.01
N ARG A 34 2.62 -2.71 5.55
CA ARG A 34 3.33 -3.80 6.25
C ARG A 34 2.63 -4.23 7.52
N SER A 35 2.08 -3.29 8.28
CA SER A 35 1.29 -3.59 9.47
C SER A 35 0.04 -4.41 9.11
N TRP A 36 -0.64 -4.03 8.05
CA TRP A 36 -1.81 -4.75 7.56
C TRP A 36 -1.46 -6.15 7.03
N LEU A 37 -0.40 -6.30 6.26
CA LEU A 37 0.09 -7.59 5.78
C LEU A 37 0.45 -8.53 6.93
N SER A 38 0.99 -7.99 8.03
CA SER A 38 1.26 -8.77 9.24
C SER A 38 0.00 -9.42 9.81
N LEU A 39 -1.16 -8.76 9.73
CA LEU A 39 -2.43 -9.34 10.14
C LEU A 39 -2.80 -10.55 9.26
N THR A 40 -2.66 -10.40 7.94
CA THR A 40 -2.94 -11.49 7.00
C THR A 40 -1.99 -12.67 7.19
N ASP A 41 -0.72 -12.40 7.45
CA ASP A 41 0.31 -13.43 7.69
C ASP A 41 0.01 -14.25 8.94
N LYS A 42 -0.59 -13.64 9.95
CA LYS A 42 -0.99 -14.29 11.22
C LYS A 42 -2.37 -14.95 11.20
N GLY A 43 -3.07 -14.88 10.08
CA GLY A 43 -4.44 -15.40 9.97
C GLY A 43 -5.49 -14.54 10.65
N GLN A 44 -5.17 -13.29 10.99
CA GLN A 44 -6.09 -12.34 11.61
C GLN A 44 -6.92 -11.63 10.53
N TYR A 45 -7.72 -12.39 9.81
CA TYR A 45 -8.43 -11.90 8.62
C TYR A 45 -9.56 -10.93 8.94
N GLU A 46 -10.31 -11.17 10.03
CA GLU A 46 -11.35 -10.24 10.48
C GLU A 46 -10.73 -8.87 10.83
N GLN A 47 -9.61 -8.87 11.55
CA GLN A 47 -8.91 -7.64 11.92
C GLN A 47 -8.38 -6.91 10.68
N SER A 48 -7.91 -7.64 9.67
CA SER A 48 -7.48 -7.03 8.42
C SER A 48 -8.61 -6.30 7.71
N TRP A 49 -9.84 -6.80 7.78
CA TRP A 49 -11.02 -6.11 7.26
C TRP A 49 -11.35 -4.86 8.11
N THR A 50 -11.31 -4.99 9.43
CA THR A 50 -11.59 -3.87 10.34
C THR A 50 -10.61 -2.72 10.15
N ASP A 51 -9.33 -3.01 9.89
CA ASP A 51 -8.27 -2.03 9.68
C ASP A 51 -8.15 -1.54 8.23
N ALA A 52 -8.95 -2.08 7.31
CA ALA A 52 -8.97 -1.66 5.93
C ALA A 52 -9.70 -0.32 5.74
N ALA A 53 -9.51 0.30 4.58
CA ALA A 53 -10.15 1.55 4.21
C ALA A 53 -11.68 1.41 4.13
N SER A 54 -12.37 2.51 4.36
CA SER A 54 -13.84 2.57 4.26
C SER A 54 -14.35 2.11 2.89
N LEU A 55 -13.62 2.44 1.82
CA LEU A 55 -13.91 1.99 0.46
C LEU A 55 -13.88 0.46 0.35
N PHE A 56 -12.91 -0.18 0.97
CA PHE A 56 -12.79 -1.64 0.99
C PHE A 56 -13.95 -2.29 1.78
N GLN A 57 -14.26 -1.74 2.95
CA GLN A 57 -15.34 -2.23 3.80
C GLN A 57 -16.71 -2.09 3.13
N ALA A 58 -16.91 -1.04 2.34
CA ALA A 58 -18.14 -0.85 1.57
C ALA A 58 -18.27 -1.83 0.40
N ALA A 59 -17.15 -2.33 -0.14
CA ALA A 59 -17.12 -3.21 -1.31
C ALA A 59 -17.31 -4.69 -0.98
N ILE A 60 -16.95 -5.13 0.22
CA ILE A 60 -17.00 -6.55 0.62
C ILE A 60 -17.35 -6.67 2.11
N SER A 61 -18.18 -7.63 2.46
CA SER A 61 -18.50 -7.92 3.86
C SER A 61 -17.32 -8.60 4.57
N THR A 62 -17.26 -8.50 5.89
CA THR A 62 -16.27 -9.21 6.70
C THR A 62 -16.29 -10.71 6.43
N ALA A 63 -17.46 -11.32 6.41
CA ALA A 63 -17.59 -12.76 6.19
C ALA A 63 -17.07 -13.21 4.81
N ASP A 64 -17.38 -12.46 3.77
CA ASP A 64 -16.92 -12.75 2.41
C ASP A 64 -15.41 -12.53 2.27
N TRP A 65 -14.88 -11.49 2.91
CA TRP A 65 -13.44 -11.25 2.94
C TRP A 65 -12.69 -12.38 3.64
N VAL A 66 -13.10 -12.76 4.83
CA VAL A 66 -12.48 -13.86 5.58
C VAL A 66 -12.48 -15.14 4.77
N ARG A 67 -13.59 -15.47 4.14
CA ARG A 67 -13.71 -16.65 3.29
C ARG A 67 -12.77 -16.60 2.08
N SER A 68 -12.76 -15.48 1.38
CA SER A 68 -11.91 -15.28 0.18
C SER A 68 -10.43 -15.32 0.54
N LEU A 69 -10.03 -14.61 1.58
CA LEU A 69 -8.63 -14.55 1.97
C LEU A 69 -8.14 -15.90 2.52
N SER A 70 -8.95 -16.58 3.31
CA SER A 70 -8.63 -17.92 3.79
C SER A 70 -8.43 -18.91 2.62
N ALA A 71 -9.30 -18.86 1.62
CA ALA A 71 -9.19 -19.73 0.43
C ALA A 71 -7.90 -19.46 -0.35
N VAL A 72 -7.42 -18.22 -0.39
CA VAL A 72 -6.19 -17.86 -1.10
C VAL A 72 -4.94 -18.17 -0.26
N ARG A 73 -4.95 -17.81 1.03
CA ARG A 73 -3.75 -17.90 1.89
C ARG A 73 -3.48 -19.30 2.42
N SER A 74 -4.51 -20.09 2.70
CA SER A 74 -4.32 -21.43 3.27
C SER A 74 -3.47 -22.35 2.40
N PRO A 75 -3.65 -22.42 1.08
CA PRO A 75 -2.80 -23.26 0.22
C PRO A 75 -1.35 -22.78 0.12
N LEU A 76 -1.09 -21.49 0.34
CA LEU A 76 0.24 -20.91 0.21
C LEU A 76 1.17 -21.26 1.38
N GLY A 77 0.61 -21.59 2.55
CA GLY A 77 1.38 -21.83 3.76
C GLY A 77 1.95 -20.55 4.37
N HIS A 78 2.98 -20.71 5.19
CA HIS A 78 3.59 -19.59 5.91
C HIS A 78 4.41 -18.68 4.98
N LEU A 79 4.43 -17.40 5.32
CA LEU A 79 5.33 -16.43 4.71
C LEU A 79 6.79 -16.82 5.01
N LYS A 80 7.62 -16.85 3.97
CA LYS A 80 9.07 -17.06 4.08
C LYS A 80 9.85 -15.75 3.95
N SER A 81 9.53 -14.95 2.95
CA SER A 81 10.19 -13.65 2.71
C SER A 81 9.28 -12.71 1.91
N ARG A 82 9.48 -11.43 2.12
CA ARG A 82 8.76 -10.38 1.39
C ARG A 82 9.68 -9.18 1.19
N GLU A 83 9.82 -8.75 -0.06
CA GLU A 83 10.62 -7.59 -0.44
C GLU A 83 9.78 -6.62 -1.26
N LEU A 84 9.91 -5.32 -0.98
CA LEU A 84 9.27 -4.30 -1.78
C LEU A 84 9.94 -4.24 -3.17
N ALA A 85 9.14 -4.46 -4.21
CA ALA A 85 9.60 -4.38 -5.60
C ALA A 85 9.31 -3.01 -6.22
N SER A 86 8.14 -2.43 -5.96
CA SER A 86 7.78 -1.10 -6.46
C SER A 86 6.70 -0.43 -5.63
N ALA A 87 6.68 0.89 -5.68
CA ALA A 87 5.65 1.74 -5.11
C ALA A 87 5.27 2.81 -6.14
N THR A 88 3.99 2.90 -6.48
CA THR A 88 3.49 3.84 -7.48
C THR A 88 2.41 4.72 -6.87
N PHE A 89 2.63 6.02 -6.90
CA PHE A 89 1.67 7.01 -6.45
C PHE A 89 0.62 7.26 -7.55
N ALA A 90 -0.64 7.35 -7.16
CA ALA A 90 -1.73 7.65 -8.08
C ALA A 90 -2.79 8.52 -7.40
N ARG A 91 -3.39 9.43 -8.18
CA ARG A 91 -4.54 10.23 -7.74
C ARG A 91 -5.85 9.71 -8.31
N THR A 92 -5.76 8.89 -9.34
CA THR A 92 -6.89 8.25 -10.01
C THR A 92 -6.58 6.79 -10.22
N LEU A 93 -7.54 5.93 -9.94
CA LEU A 93 -7.47 4.50 -10.23
C LEU A 93 -8.79 4.07 -10.88
N PRO A 94 -8.75 3.13 -11.85
CA PRO A 94 -9.97 2.62 -12.48
C PRO A 94 -10.94 2.04 -11.45
N GLY A 95 -12.18 2.49 -11.47
CA GLY A 95 -13.24 1.98 -10.59
C GLY A 95 -13.20 2.50 -9.15
N ALA A 96 -12.33 3.45 -8.84
CA ALA A 96 -12.22 4.07 -7.53
C ALA A 96 -12.42 5.59 -7.60
N PRO A 97 -12.88 6.23 -6.51
CA PRO A 97 -12.97 7.69 -6.45
C PRO A 97 -11.57 8.32 -6.52
N ASP A 98 -11.51 9.56 -7.00
CA ASP A 98 -10.27 10.34 -6.97
C ASP A 98 -9.80 10.53 -5.53
N GLY A 99 -8.49 10.49 -5.33
CA GLY A 99 -7.90 10.59 -4.00
C GLY A 99 -6.39 10.45 -4.03
N GLU A 100 -5.82 10.04 -2.92
CA GLU A 100 -4.39 9.73 -2.83
C GLU A 100 -4.23 8.23 -2.60
N TYR A 101 -3.53 7.57 -3.53
CA TYR A 101 -3.29 6.14 -3.53
C TYR A 101 -1.81 5.83 -3.68
N VAL A 102 -1.38 4.73 -3.09
CA VAL A 102 -0.09 4.11 -3.41
C VAL A 102 -0.34 2.65 -3.72
N VAL A 103 0.17 2.19 -4.85
CA VAL A 103 0.14 0.78 -5.24
C VAL A 103 1.50 0.17 -4.99
N PHE A 104 1.56 -0.76 -4.05
CA PHE A 104 2.77 -1.51 -3.72
C PHE A 104 2.76 -2.87 -4.39
N HIS A 105 3.90 -3.25 -4.97
CA HIS A 105 4.16 -4.61 -5.40
C HIS A 105 5.28 -5.18 -4.52
N PHE A 106 5.03 -6.35 -3.94
CA PHE A 106 6.00 -7.08 -3.17
C PHE A 106 6.36 -8.39 -3.88
N SER A 107 7.64 -8.66 -3.98
CA SER A 107 8.13 -10.00 -4.33
C SER A 107 8.10 -10.84 -3.07
N THR A 108 7.29 -11.86 -3.07
CA THR A 108 6.98 -12.64 -1.87
C THR A 108 7.23 -14.13 -2.12
N SER A 109 7.78 -14.81 -1.12
CA SER A 109 7.92 -16.27 -1.09
C SER A 109 7.09 -16.81 0.06
N PHE A 110 6.21 -17.74 -0.26
CA PHE A 110 5.44 -18.53 0.70
C PHE A 110 5.97 -19.97 0.72
N GLU A 111 5.67 -20.69 1.78
CA GLU A 111 6.09 -22.09 1.97
C GLU A 111 5.76 -22.98 0.77
N ASN A 112 4.55 -22.84 0.20
CA ASN A 112 4.06 -23.63 -0.93
C ASN A 112 4.01 -22.86 -2.25
N LYS A 113 4.52 -21.64 -2.30
CA LYS A 113 4.65 -20.82 -3.51
C LYS A 113 5.91 -19.95 -3.39
N ALA A 114 6.98 -20.41 -3.99
CA ALA A 114 8.30 -19.80 -3.87
C ALA A 114 8.39 -18.42 -4.55
N SER A 115 7.59 -18.15 -5.56
CA SER A 115 7.57 -16.89 -6.29
C SER A 115 6.13 -16.40 -6.46
N ALA A 116 5.82 -15.34 -5.77
CA ALA A 116 4.52 -14.66 -5.82
C ALA A 116 4.72 -13.14 -5.88
N ILE A 117 3.71 -12.46 -6.40
CA ILE A 117 3.63 -11.00 -6.35
C ILE A 117 2.38 -10.64 -5.56
N GLU A 118 2.56 -9.92 -4.46
CA GLU A 118 1.47 -9.31 -3.72
C GLU A 118 1.29 -7.88 -4.19
N THR A 119 0.08 -7.53 -4.61
CA THR A 119 -0.29 -6.16 -4.95
C THR A 119 -1.18 -5.62 -3.86
N VAL A 120 -0.73 -4.56 -3.20
CA VAL A 120 -1.47 -3.89 -2.13
C VAL A 120 -1.70 -2.44 -2.53
N THR A 121 -2.95 -2.05 -2.63
CA THR A 121 -3.32 -0.66 -2.85
C THR A 121 -3.74 -0.06 -1.52
N VAL A 122 -3.09 1.01 -1.13
CA VAL A 122 -3.49 1.80 0.02
C VAL A 122 -4.01 3.16 -0.41
N MET A 123 -4.95 3.69 0.35
CA MET A 123 -5.48 5.02 0.14
C MET A 123 -5.42 5.84 1.42
N LYS A 124 -5.34 7.15 1.24
CA LYS A 124 -5.51 8.08 2.34
C LYS A 124 -7.01 8.25 2.60
N ASP A 125 -7.47 7.76 3.75
CA ASP A 125 -8.88 7.83 4.14
C ASP A 125 -9.25 9.22 4.63
N GLU A 126 -10.53 9.46 4.91
CA GLU A 126 -11.05 10.78 5.28
C GLU A 126 -10.41 11.38 6.54
N ASP A 127 -9.90 10.54 7.43
CA ASP A 127 -9.17 10.94 8.63
C ASP A 127 -7.67 11.16 8.42
N ASN A 128 -7.23 11.24 7.16
CA ASN A 128 -5.82 11.38 6.73
C ASN A 128 -4.91 10.20 7.09
N LYS A 129 -5.47 9.05 7.41
CA LYS A 129 -4.69 7.82 7.66
C LYS A 129 -4.64 6.95 6.41
N TRP A 130 -3.50 6.35 6.15
CA TRP A 130 -3.32 5.38 5.10
C TRP A 130 -3.91 4.04 5.49
N ARG A 131 -4.79 3.48 4.63
CA ARG A 131 -5.43 2.19 4.85
C ARG A 131 -5.49 1.39 3.56
N VAL A 132 -5.48 0.07 3.70
CA VAL A 132 -5.58 -0.83 2.55
C VAL A 132 -6.96 -0.75 1.92
N ALA A 133 -6.98 -0.50 0.62
CA ALA A 133 -8.17 -0.45 -0.22
C ALA A 133 -8.28 -1.63 -1.18
N GLY A 134 -7.21 -2.40 -1.37
CA GLY A 134 -7.20 -3.59 -2.22
C GLY A 134 -5.98 -4.46 -1.98
N TYR A 135 -6.15 -5.76 -2.19
CA TYR A 135 -5.10 -6.77 -2.04
C TYR A 135 -5.36 -7.95 -2.95
N TYR A 136 -4.34 -8.39 -3.67
CA TYR A 136 -4.38 -9.67 -4.37
C TYR A 136 -2.98 -10.27 -4.54
N ILE A 137 -2.95 -11.56 -4.78
CA ILE A 137 -1.72 -12.36 -4.96
C ILE A 137 -1.78 -13.02 -6.33
N LYS A 138 -0.65 -12.93 -7.03
CA LYS A 138 -0.48 -13.56 -8.35
C LYS A 138 0.71 -14.51 -8.35
#